data_c7e53d4a05ba41abc6865e2c1bef765b
#
_entry.id   c7e53d4a05ba41abc6865e2c1bef765b
#
_cell.length_a   1.000
_cell.length_b   1.000
_cell.length_c   1.000
_cell.angle_alpha   90.00
_cell.angle_beta   90.00
_cell.angle_gamma   90.00
#
_symmetry.space_group_name_H-M   'P 1'
#
loop_
_entity.id
_entity.type
_entity.pdbx_description
1 polymer ?
#
loop_
_entity_poly.entity_id
_entity_poly.type
_entity_poly.pdbx_seq_one_letter_code
_entity_poly.pdbx_strand_id
1 'polypeptide(L)'
;PTDTQRLVRALEVIDSTGVSLAEWQETAGAPVLEDKGLLKLAVAPERDVIYTAIDARFDTMLREGALAEVEALTSLRLDPGLPVMRACGVPELASHLAGAMTLDEAAEKAKTASRRYAKRQMTWARRFMADWTWVPNAEAAALLGKDRPGA
;
A
#
# COMPACT_ATOMS: atom_id res chain seq x y z
N PRO A 1 0.28 -20.19 -13.95
CA PRO A 1 -0.13 -19.01 -13.19
C PRO A 1 -0.23 -19.40 -11.72
N THR A 2 0.59 -18.76 -10.89
CA THR A 2 0.71 -19.12 -9.46
C THR A 2 -0.11 -18.20 -8.54
N ASP A 3 -0.89 -17.29 -9.11
CA ASP A 3 -1.71 -16.31 -8.37
C ASP A 3 -3.17 -16.80 -8.29
N THR A 4 -3.44 -17.62 -7.27
CA THR A 4 -4.78 -18.19 -7.02
C THR A 4 -5.85 -17.10 -6.86
N GLN A 5 -5.53 -15.95 -6.24
CA GLN A 5 -6.50 -14.88 -6.05
C GLN A 5 -6.94 -14.25 -7.38
N ARG A 6 -6.01 -14.06 -8.32
CA ARG A 6 -6.33 -13.56 -9.67
C ARG A 6 -7.15 -14.56 -10.46
N LEU A 7 -6.87 -15.86 -10.32
CA LEU A 7 -7.65 -16.90 -10.98
C LEU A 7 -9.09 -16.95 -10.44
N VAL A 8 -9.23 -16.94 -9.10
CA VAL A 8 -10.56 -16.88 -8.45
C VAL A 8 -11.32 -15.64 -8.91
N ARG A 9 -10.67 -14.46 -8.93
CA ARG A 9 -11.31 -13.23 -9.40
C ARG A 9 -11.75 -13.30 -10.86
N ALA A 10 -10.95 -13.92 -11.72
CA ALA A 10 -11.34 -14.11 -13.14
C ALA A 10 -12.56 -15.03 -13.29
N LEU A 11 -12.63 -16.09 -12.47
CA LEU A 11 -13.79 -16.99 -12.44
C LEU A 11 -15.04 -16.29 -11.88
N GLU A 12 -14.93 -15.53 -10.80
CA GLU A 12 -16.03 -14.75 -10.23
C GLU A 12 -16.62 -13.77 -11.26
N VAL A 13 -15.75 -13.10 -12.04
CA VAL A 13 -16.21 -12.15 -13.07
C VAL A 13 -16.96 -12.86 -14.17
N ILE A 14 -16.45 -13.98 -14.71
CA ILE A 14 -17.14 -14.70 -15.78
C ILE A 14 -18.43 -15.35 -15.29
N ASP A 15 -18.45 -15.86 -14.07
CA ASP A 15 -19.63 -16.47 -13.47
C ASP A 15 -20.76 -15.44 -13.23
N SER A 16 -20.39 -14.23 -12.79
CA SER A 16 -21.36 -13.17 -12.50
C SER A 16 -21.85 -12.38 -13.72
N THR A 17 -21.01 -12.29 -14.76
CA THR A 17 -21.30 -11.40 -15.92
C THR A 17 -21.46 -12.14 -17.25
N GLY A 18 -21.05 -13.40 -17.33
CA GLY A 18 -20.96 -14.15 -18.59
C GLY A 18 -19.81 -13.73 -19.51
N VAL A 19 -19.03 -12.71 -19.12
CA VAL A 19 -17.95 -12.11 -19.93
C VAL A 19 -16.62 -12.27 -19.21
N SER A 20 -15.57 -12.64 -19.93
CA SER A 20 -14.25 -12.83 -19.30
C SER A 20 -13.63 -11.53 -18.78
N LEU A 21 -12.82 -11.63 -17.72
CA LEU A 21 -12.07 -10.47 -17.20
C LEU A 21 -11.15 -9.86 -18.28
N ALA A 22 -10.58 -10.68 -19.18
CA ALA A 22 -9.75 -10.21 -20.27
C ALA A 22 -10.55 -9.34 -21.25
N GLU A 23 -11.74 -9.75 -21.60
CA GLU A 23 -12.66 -9.02 -22.48
C GLU A 23 -13.10 -7.68 -21.86
N TRP A 24 -13.38 -7.67 -20.55
CA TRP A 24 -13.63 -6.43 -19.81
C TRP A 24 -12.44 -5.47 -19.82
N GLN A 25 -11.21 -6.00 -19.77
CA GLN A 25 -9.99 -5.19 -19.79
C GLN A 25 -9.65 -4.63 -21.18
N GLU A 26 -10.09 -5.30 -22.26
CA GLU A 26 -9.96 -4.82 -23.64
C GLU A 26 -10.99 -3.73 -23.95
N THR A 27 -12.13 -3.74 -23.28
CA THR A 27 -13.17 -2.72 -23.45
C THR A 27 -12.80 -1.49 -22.62
N ALA A 28 -12.13 -0.53 -23.24
CA ALA A 28 -11.82 0.75 -22.60
C ALA A 28 -13.13 1.47 -22.24
N GLY A 29 -13.41 1.61 -20.97
CA GLY A 29 -14.50 2.47 -20.50
C GLY A 29 -14.24 3.94 -20.85
N ALA A 30 -15.29 4.72 -21.07
CA ALA A 30 -15.15 6.16 -21.22
C ALA A 30 -14.61 6.75 -19.90
N PRO A 31 -13.52 7.54 -19.93
CA PRO A 31 -13.00 8.18 -18.73
C PRO A 31 -14.05 9.13 -18.14
N VAL A 32 -14.23 9.09 -16.82
CA VAL A 32 -15.17 9.98 -16.11
C VAL A 32 -14.70 11.43 -16.16
N LEU A 33 -13.39 11.63 -16.21
CA LEU A 33 -12.77 12.94 -16.37
C LEU A 33 -12.01 12.97 -17.69
N GLU A 34 -12.21 14.05 -18.45
CA GLU A 34 -11.40 14.31 -19.64
C GLU A 34 -9.98 14.72 -19.20
N ASP A 35 -8.95 14.26 -19.92
CA ASP A 35 -7.54 14.59 -19.61
C ASP A 35 -7.24 16.09 -19.80
N LYS A 36 -8.08 16.79 -20.55
CA LYS A 36 -7.90 18.21 -20.86
C LYS A 36 -8.15 19.08 -19.64
N GLY A 37 -7.09 19.75 -19.18
CA GLY A 37 -7.16 20.65 -18.02
C GLY A 37 -6.96 19.97 -16.65
N LEU A 38 -6.61 18.69 -16.61
CA LEU A 38 -6.25 17.99 -15.38
C LEU A 38 -4.80 18.27 -14.98
N LEU A 39 -4.61 18.69 -13.73
CA LEU A 39 -3.29 18.71 -13.11
C LEU A 39 -3.02 17.33 -12.49
N LYS A 40 -2.16 16.55 -13.15
CA LYS A 40 -1.76 15.21 -12.69
C LYS A 40 -0.45 15.31 -11.90
N LEU A 41 -0.51 15.15 -10.59
CA LEU A 41 0.66 15.21 -9.71
C LEU A 41 0.91 13.87 -9.02
N ALA A 42 2.15 13.41 -9.05
CA ALA A 42 2.63 12.28 -8.25
C ALA A 42 3.60 12.82 -7.19
N VAL A 43 3.19 12.78 -5.93
CA VAL A 43 4.05 13.20 -4.81
C VAL A 43 5.00 12.07 -4.45
N ALA A 44 6.28 12.29 -4.66
CA ALA A 44 7.33 11.29 -4.49
C ALA A 44 8.51 11.86 -3.70
N PRO A 45 8.47 11.78 -2.37
CA PRO A 45 9.61 12.14 -1.54
C PRO A 45 10.85 11.29 -1.88
N GLU A 46 12.03 11.83 -1.59
CA GLU A 46 13.28 11.10 -1.72
C GLU A 46 13.25 9.80 -0.91
N ARG A 47 13.92 8.77 -1.42
CA ARG A 47 13.88 7.43 -0.86
C ARG A 47 14.30 7.38 0.61
N ASP A 48 15.34 8.12 0.96
CA ASP A 48 15.89 8.11 2.32
C ASP A 48 14.95 8.81 3.30
N VAL A 49 14.23 9.83 2.84
CA VAL A 49 13.18 10.51 3.62
C VAL A 49 12.05 9.55 3.93
N ILE A 50 11.58 8.78 2.91
CA ILE A 50 10.52 7.78 3.11
C ILE A 50 10.97 6.69 4.09
N TYR A 51 12.19 6.19 3.96
CA TYR A 51 12.69 5.11 4.81
C TYR A 51 12.84 5.55 6.25
N THR A 52 13.40 6.74 6.48
CA THR A 52 13.49 7.33 7.82
C THR A 52 12.10 7.52 8.46
N ALA A 53 11.14 8.02 7.69
CA ALA A 53 9.77 8.19 8.16
C ALA A 53 9.07 6.85 8.48
N ILE A 54 9.30 5.80 7.68
CA ILE A 54 8.77 4.46 7.94
C ILE A 54 9.31 3.92 9.26
N ASP A 55 10.62 4.02 9.45
CA ASP A 55 11.30 3.49 10.64
C ASP A 55 10.82 4.23 11.90
N ALA A 56 10.82 5.56 11.88
CA ALA A 56 10.34 6.39 12.99
C ALA A 56 8.86 6.13 13.30
N ARG A 57 8.02 5.96 12.29
CA ARG A 57 6.59 5.62 12.48
C ARG A 57 6.43 4.28 13.18
N PHE A 58 7.17 3.26 12.77
CA PHE A 58 7.07 1.94 13.39
C PHE A 58 7.52 1.97 14.86
N ASP A 59 8.61 2.69 15.18
CA ASP A 59 9.05 2.89 16.55
C ASP A 59 8.00 3.63 17.41
N THR A 60 7.29 4.57 16.82
CA THR A 60 6.17 5.25 17.48
C THR A 60 5.02 4.30 17.75
N MET A 61 4.61 3.49 16.76
CA MET A 61 3.56 2.48 16.93
C MET A 61 3.86 1.50 18.06
N LEU A 62 5.11 1.04 18.18
CA LEU A 62 5.51 0.17 19.30
C LEU A 62 5.35 0.87 20.64
N ARG A 63 5.76 2.14 20.76
CA ARG A 63 5.60 2.92 22.00
C ARG A 63 4.13 3.19 22.34
N GLU A 64 3.27 3.30 21.34
CA GLU A 64 1.83 3.57 21.48
C GLU A 64 0.98 2.32 21.70
N GLY A 65 1.60 1.12 21.73
CA GLY A 65 0.92 -0.10 22.12
C GLY A 65 0.64 -1.11 21.00
N ALA A 66 1.28 -0.99 19.84
CA ALA A 66 1.09 -1.93 18.72
C ALA A 66 1.30 -3.41 19.12
N LEU A 67 2.19 -3.69 20.08
CA LEU A 67 2.39 -5.05 20.56
C LEU A 67 1.15 -5.60 21.27
N ALA A 68 0.51 -4.78 22.13
CA ALA A 68 -0.73 -5.16 22.82
C ALA A 68 -1.91 -5.34 21.85
N GLU A 69 -1.98 -4.51 20.80
CA GLU A 69 -2.98 -4.69 19.73
C GLU A 69 -2.81 -6.02 19.00
N VAL A 70 -1.56 -6.40 18.66
CA VAL A 70 -1.30 -7.68 18.00
C VAL A 70 -1.57 -8.86 18.94
N GLU A 71 -1.28 -8.74 20.23
CA GLU A 71 -1.63 -9.75 21.23
C GLU A 71 -3.16 -9.96 21.30
N ALA A 72 -3.92 -8.87 21.37
CA ALA A 72 -5.38 -8.91 21.34
C ALA A 72 -5.91 -9.53 20.03
N LEU A 73 -5.33 -9.14 18.88
CA LEU A 73 -5.69 -9.68 17.57
C LEU A 73 -5.43 -11.19 17.48
N THR A 74 -4.27 -11.65 17.95
CA THR A 74 -3.91 -13.08 17.90
C THR A 74 -4.77 -13.91 18.83
N SER A 75 -5.26 -13.35 19.95
CA SER A 75 -6.19 -14.02 20.87
C SER A 75 -7.54 -14.37 20.22
N LEU A 76 -7.95 -13.65 19.17
CA LEU A 76 -9.16 -13.93 18.40
C LEU A 76 -9.07 -15.21 17.55
N ARG A 77 -7.88 -15.78 17.38
CA ARG A 77 -7.63 -17.01 16.60
C ARG A 77 -8.23 -16.98 15.20
N LEU A 78 -8.11 -15.82 14.53
CA LEU A 78 -8.61 -15.63 13.18
C LEU A 78 -7.83 -16.49 12.17
N ASP A 79 -8.46 -16.77 11.02
CA ASP A 79 -7.78 -17.43 9.90
C ASP A 79 -6.54 -16.60 9.48
N PRO A 80 -5.33 -17.20 9.47
CA PRO A 80 -4.10 -16.53 9.05
C PRO A 80 -4.16 -15.98 7.61
N GLY A 81 -5.08 -16.48 6.79
CA GLY A 81 -5.34 -15.99 5.44
C GLY A 81 -6.02 -14.63 5.37
N LEU A 82 -6.66 -14.17 6.44
CA LEU A 82 -7.36 -12.89 6.46
C LEU A 82 -6.41 -11.69 6.26
N PRO A 83 -6.85 -10.65 5.56
CA PRO A 83 -6.03 -9.46 5.30
C PRO A 83 -5.48 -8.80 6.57
N VAL A 84 -6.25 -8.75 7.67
CA VAL A 84 -5.83 -8.18 8.94
C VAL A 84 -4.62 -8.90 9.52
N MET A 85 -4.54 -10.24 9.38
CA MET A 85 -3.41 -11.04 9.85
C MET A 85 -2.12 -10.81 9.03
N ARG A 86 -2.24 -10.15 7.89
CA ARG A 86 -1.13 -9.79 6.98
C ARG A 86 -0.83 -8.30 6.97
N ALA A 87 -1.47 -7.52 7.85
CA ALA A 87 -1.15 -6.10 7.98
C ALA A 87 0.32 -5.89 8.36
N CYS A 88 0.91 -4.77 7.91
CA CYS A 88 2.32 -4.47 8.17
C CYS A 88 2.63 -4.50 9.66
N GLY A 89 3.57 -5.35 10.07
CA GLY A 89 4.01 -5.51 11.45
C GLY A 89 3.29 -6.63 12.21
N VAL A 90 2.08 -7.02 11.81
CA VAL A 90 1.31 -8.09 12.51
C VAL A 90 2.03 -9.43 12.46
N PRO A 91 2.51 -9.96 11.31
CA PRO A 91 3.21 -11.24 11.28
C PRO A 91 4.49 -11.26 12.13
N GLU A 92 5.23 -10.17 12.11
CA GLU A 92 6.51 -10.04 12.80
C GLU A 92 6.30 -9.95 14.32
N LEU A 93 5.37 -9.10 14.78
CA LEU A 93 5.03 -8.97 16.21
C LEU A 93 4.36 -10.23 16.76
N ALA A 94 3.50 -10.89 15.98
CA ALA A 94 2.93 -12.18 16.35
C ALA A 94 4.01 -13.26 16.52
N SER A 95 5.05 -13.26 15.66
CA SER A 95 6.18 -14.17 15.79
C SER A 95 7.01 -13.90 17.06
N HIS A 96 7.15 -12.62 17.45
CA HIS A 96 7.75 -12.26 18.74
C HIS A 96 6.91 -12.79 19.92
N LEU A 97 5.61 -12.53 19.91
CA LEU A 97 4.70 -13.02 20.96
C LEU A 97 4.69 -14.54 21.09
N ALA A 98 4.92 -15.26 20.00
CA ALA A 98 5.10 -16.71 19.98
C ALA A 98 6.49 -17.17 20.46
N GLY A 99 7.39 -16.26 20.84
CA GLY A 99 8.76 -16.57 21.27
C GLY A 99 9.73 -16.97 20.17
N ALA A 100 9.37 -16.78 18.89
CA ALA A 100 10.19 -17.18 17.75
C ALA A 100 11.33 -16.19 17.45
N MET A 101 11.25 -14.96 17.95
CA MET A 101 12.27 -13.91 17.78
C MET A 101 12.15 -12.84 18.87
N THR A 102 13.20 -12.03 19.04
CA THR A 102 13.18 -10.87 19.92
C THR A 102 12.29 -9.76 19.36
N LEU A 103 11.91 -8.78 20.21
CA LEU A 103 11.14 -7.62 19.78
C LEU A 103 11.93 -6.77 18.77
N ASP A 104 13.21 -6.60 18.99
CA ASP A 104 14.08 -5.83 18.10
C ASP A 104 14.18 -6.47 16.71
N GLU A 105 14.32 -7.81 16.65
CA GLU A 105 14.31 -8.54 15.38
C GLU A 105 12.97 -8.43 14.66
N ALA A 106 11.85 -8.50 15.38
CA ALA A 106 10.52 -8.33 14.82
C ALA A 106 10.35 -6.91 14.26
N ALA A 107 10.77 -5.88 15.01
CA ALA A 107 10.72 -4.50 14.58
C ALA A 107 11.52 -4.26 13.29
N GLU A 108 12.77 -4.74 13.23
CA GLU A 108 13.60 -4.58 12.04
C GLU A 108 13.05 -5.32 10.80
N LYS A 109 12.47 -6.49 10.99
CA LYS A 109 11.77 -7.21 9.91
C LYS A 109 10.55 -6.46 9.42
N ALA A 110 9.72 -5.92 10.33
CA ALA A 110 8.52 -5.15 9.99
C ALA A 110 8.86 -3.84 9.26
N LYS A 111 9.88 -3.09 9.72
CA LYS A 111 10.43 -1.91 9.02
C LYS A 111 10.91 -2.29 7.61
N THR A 112 11.65 -3.40 7.49
CA THR A 112 12.13 -3.90 6.20
C THR A 112 10.98 -4.28 5.25
N ALA A 113 9.94 -4.96 5.75
CA ALA A 113 8.75 -5.28 4.99
C ALA A 113 8.02 -4.02 4.49
N SER A 114 7.90 -3.00 5.34
CA SER A 114 7.30 -1.71 5.02
C SER A 114 8.12 -0.94 3.96
N ARG A 115 9.45 -0.91 4.07
CA ARG A 115 10.34 -0.32 3.04
C ARG A 115 10.21 -1.03 1.69
N ARG A 116 10.10 -2.37 1.68
CA ARG A 116 9.86 -3.16 0.46
C ARG A 116 8.49 -2.85 -0.15
N TYR A 117 7.48 -2.64 0.69
CA TYR A 117 6.14 -2.25 0.23
C TYR A 117 6.17 -0.87 -0.42
N ALA A 118 6.76 0.13 0.21
CA ALA A 118 6.95 1.46 -0.36
C ALA A 118 7.71 1.42 -1.71
N LYS A 119 8.77 0.61 -1.81
CA LYS A 119 9.48 0.40 -3.08
C LYS A 119 8.56 -0.15 -4.18
N ARG A 120 7.70 -1.13 -3.86
CA ARG A 120 6.73 -1.69 -4.84
C ARG A 120 5.73 -0.63 -5.29
N GLN A 121 5.20 0.19 -4.37
CA GLN A 121 4.30 1.30 -4.70
C GLN A 121 4.96 2.28 -5.68
N MET A 122 6.19 2.70 -5.41
CA MET A 122 6.94 3.61 -6.27
C MET A 122 7.22 3.00 -7.66
N THR A 123 7.54 1.71 -7.72
CA THR A 123 7.76 1.00 -8.99
C THR A 123 6.47 0.94 -9.81
N TRP A 124 5.35 0.64 -9.17
CA TRP A 124 4.04 0.64 -9.79
C TRP A 124 3.66 2.04 -10.29
N ALA A 125 3.79 3.06 -9.44
CA ALA A 125 3.45 4.42 -9.79
C ALA A 125 4.27 4.93 -10.98
N ARG A 126 5.58 4.68 -11.02
CA ARG A 126 6.44 5.06 -12.16
C ARG A 126 6.02 4.41 -13.47
N ARG A 127 5.46 3.19 -13.41
CA ARG A 127 4.97 2.49 -14.60
C ARG A 127 3.64 3.05 -15.10
N PHE A 128 2.69 3.34 -14.20
CA PHE A 128 1.31 3.68 -14.54
C PHE A 128 1.00 5.18 -14.51
N MET A 129 1.92 5.99 -13.96
CA MET A 129 1.83 7.44 -13.83
C MET A 129 3.05 8.11 -14.48
N ALA A 130 3.55 7.56 -15.60
CA ALA A 130 4.74 8.05 -16.26
C ALA A 130 4.54 9.45 -16.87
N ASP A 131 3.31 9.77 -17.26
CA ASP A 131 2.87 11.04 -17.81
C ASP A 131 2.51 12.10 -16.75
N TRP A 132 2.57 11.75 -15.46
CA TRP A 132 2.27 12.67 -14.37
C TRP A 132 3.48 13.53 -14.01
N THR A 133 3.23 14.73 -13.48
CA THR A 133 4.30 15.59 -12.94
C THR A 133 4.72 15.06 -11.57
N TRP A 134 5.96 14.62 -11.45
CA TRP A 134 6.52 14.08 -10.22
C TRP A 134 7.17 15.17 -9.40
N VAL A 135 6.72 15.36 -8.16
CA VAL A 135 7.17 16.44 -7.30
C VAL A 135 7.51 15.93 -5.89
N PRO A 136 8.53 16.49 -5.21
CA PRO A 136 8.75 16.24 -3.80
C PRO A 136 7.63 16.88 -2.97
N ASN A 137 7.45 16.40 -1.73
CA ASN A 137 6.35 16.79 -0.84
C ASN A 137 6.18 18.32 -0.69
N ALA A 138 7.30 19.05 -0.58
CA ALA A 138 7.28 20.49 -0.37
C ALA A 138 6.74 21.28 -1.58
N GLU A 139 6.94 20.80 -2.79
CA GLU A 139 6.50 21.46 -4.01
C GLU A 139 5.02 21.18 -4.35
N ALA A 140 4.49 20.03 -3.93
CA ALA A 140 3.11 19.64 -4.22
C ALA A 140 2.10 20.66 -3.69
N ALA A 141 2.29 21.15 -2.47
CA ALA A 141 1.44 22.16 -1.85
C ALA A 141 1.48 23.50 -2.60
N ALA A 142 2.65 23.90 -3.11
CA ALA A 142 2.82 25.12 -3.88
C ALA A 142 2.13 25.07 -5.26
N LEU A 143 2.13 23.91 -5.90
CA LEU A 143 1.43 23.69 -7.17
C LEU A 143 -0.08 23.65 -7.00
N LEU A 144 -0.58 23.00 -5.96
CA LEU A 144 -2.01 22.95 -5.64
C LEU A 144 -2.59 24.30 -5.22
N GLY A 145 -1.76 25.23 -4.71
CA GLY A 145 -2.18 26.57 -4.30
C GLY A 145 -2.25 27.58 -5.45
N LYS A 146 -1.55 27.34 -6.57
CA LYS A 146 -1.46 28.26 -7.72
C LYS A 146 -2.63 28.15 -8.70
N ASP A 147 -3.31 26.99 -8.74
CA ASP A 147 -4.35 26.69 -9.73
C ASP A 147 -5.78 26.64 -9.14
N ARG A 148 -6.04 27.37 -8.05
CA ARG A 148 -7.42 27.61 -7.62
C ARG A 148 -7.96 28.82 -8.38
N PRO A 149 -8.84 28.64 -9.39
CA PRO A 149 -9.57 29.78 -9.96
C PRO A 149 -10.52 30.32 -8.89
N GLY A 150 -10.24 31.50 -8.38
CA GLY A 150 -11.16 32.26 -7.51
C GLY A 150 -10.89 32.19 -6.01
N ALA A 151 -9.65 32.45 -5.56
CA ALA A 151 -9.37 32.92 -4.21
C ALA A 151 -9.01 34.41 -4.26
#